data_722b91f06c82ab33953e1ee9e7d8fc18
#
_entry.id   722b91f06c82ab33953e1ee9e7d8fc18
#
_cell.length_a   1.000
_cell.length_b   1.000
_cell.length_c   1.000
_cell.angle_alpha   90.00
_cell.angle_beta   90.00
_cell.angle_gamma   90.00
#
_symmetry.space_group_name_H-M   'P 1'
#
loop_
_entity.id
_entity.type
_entity.pdbx_description
1 polymer ?
#
loop_
_entity_poly.entity_id
_entity_poly.type
_entity_poly.pdbx_seq_one_letter_code
_entity_poly.pdbx_strand_id
1 'polypeptide(L)'
;MEPVFKQNTMNKEKAYQDFLLMYRSYIEGEDDFISLLANTSAALMEAFQWFWVGFYLVKKDNSKDGETLHIGPFQGTAACNRIRKGRGVCGTAWAESETQVVPDVDLFPGHIACASASRSEIVVPMFNDGKVIGVLDIDSAELNTFDDIDKTYLERIVSIMLDSYSKCV
;
A
#
# COMPACT_ATOMS: atom_id res chain seq x y z
N MET A 1 22.16 -1.30 14.24
CA MET A 1 21.43 -2.60 14.32
C MET A 1 20.27 -2.47 13.36
N GLU A 2 20.17 -3.35 12.38
CA GLU A 2 19.04 -3.32 11.45
C GLU A 2 17.73 -3.58 12.22
N PRO A 3 16.67 -2.81 11.96
CA PRO A 3 15.37 -3.07 12.58
C PRO A 3 14.82 -4.42 12.09
N VAL A 4 14.17 -5.17 12.97
CA VAL A 4 13.52 -6.44 12.64
C VAL A 4 12.02 -6.25 12.86
N PHE A 5 11.25 -6.26 11.79
CA PHE A 5 9.80 -6.03 11.82
C PHE A 5 8.97 -7.31 12.01
N LYS A 6 9.61 -8.48 12.02
CA LYS A 6 8.93 -9.77 12.15
C LYS A 6 8.06 -9.82 13.40
N GLN A 7 6.78 -10.14 13.21
CA GLN A 7 5.79 -10.23 14.28
C GLN A 7 5.79 -11.64 14.91
N ASN A 8 5.61 -11.67 16.23
CA ASN A 8 5.57 -12.92 17.01
C ASN A 8 4.21 -13.13 17.70
N THR A 9 3.16 -12.47 17.22
CA THR A 9 1.82 -12.56 17.80
C THR A 9 0.80 -12.93 16.74
N MET A 10 -0.20 -13.73 17.13
CA MET A 10 -1.36 -14.05 16.28
C MET A 10 -2.50 -13.01 16.41
N ASN A 11 -2.37 -12.04 17.33
CA ASN A 11 -3.34 -10.97 17.47
C ASN A 11 -3.00 -9.85 16.46
N LYS A 12 -3.85 -9.68 15.45
CA LYS A 12 -3.67 -8.73 14.35
C LYS A 12 -3.46 -7.29 14.85
N GLU A 13 -4.30 -6.83 15.75
CA GLU A 13 -4.22 -5.48 16.30
C GLU A 13 -2.91 -5.25 17.08
N LYS A 14 -2.51 -6.23 17.89
CA LYS A 14 -1.23 -6.19 18.61
C LYS A 14 -0.05 -6.15 17.64
N ALA A 15 -0.09 -6.93 16.54
CA ALA A 15 0.94 -6.91 15.51
C ALA A 15 1.12 -5.52 14.90
N TYR A 16 0.03 -4.84 14.57
CA TYR A 16 0.09 -3.47 14.07
C TYR A 16 0.60 -2.46 15.10
N GLN A 17 0.20 -2.60 16.37
CA GLN A 17 0.71 -1.74 17.44
C GLN A 17 2.22 -1.86 17.60
N ASP A 18 2.73 -3.09 17.64
CA ASP A 18 4.17 -3.37 17.74
C ASP A 18 4.93 -2.87 16.50
N PHE A 19 4.38 -3.08 15.31
CA PHE A 19 4.91 -2.54 14.06
C PHE A 19 5.05 -1.01 14.12
N LEU A 20 3.99 -0.31 14.51
CA LEU A 20 3.99 1.16 14.55
C LEU A 20 5.01 1.75 15.52
N LEU A 21 5.29 1.08 16.64
CA LEU A 21 6.31 1.52 17.59
C LEU A 21 7.70 1.55 16.95
N MET A 22 8.06 0.50 16.22
CA MET A 22 9.36 0.40 15.53
C MET A 22 9.40 1.27 14.28
N TYR A 23 8.32 1.26 13.49
CA TYR A 23 8.25 1.93 12.20
C TYR A 23 8.46 3.44 12.30
N ARG A 24 7.88 4.10 13.29
CA ARG A 24 8.04 5.55 13.50
C ARG A 24 9.51 5.95 13.68
N SER A 25 10.24 5.22 14.52
CA SER A 25 11.67 5.49 14.73
C SER A 25 12.51 5.15 13.51
N TYR A 26 12.08 4.14 12.74
CA TYR A 26 12.79 3.69 11.54
C TYR A 26 12.76 4.71 10.40
N ILE A 27 11.62 5.38 10.20
CA ILE A 27 11.44 6.36 9.12
C ILE A 27 11.80 7.81 9.55
N GLU A 28 12.18 8.01 10.82
CA GLU A 28 12.51 9.35 11.32
C GLU A 28 13.71 9.93 10.58
N GLY A 29 13.54 11.10 9.96
CA GLY A 29 14.59 11.81 9.24
C GLY A 29 14.86 11.32 7.81
N GLU A 30 14.07 10.36 7.29
CA GLU A 30 14.18 9.96 5.89
C GLU A 30 13.55 11.03 4.97
N ASP A 31 14.36 11.60 4.09
CA ASP A 31 13.99 12.69 3.18
C ASP A 31 13.93 12.28 1.70
N ASP A 32 14.31 11.04 1.36
CA ASP A 32 14.10 10.47 0.03
C ASP A 32 12.80 9.67 -0.04
N PHE A 33 11.87 10.15 -0.86
CA PHE A 33 10.55 9.54 -0.98
C PHE A 33 10.58 8.10 -1.51
N ILE A 34 11.48 7.80 -2.45
CA ILE A 34 11.58 6.45 -3.02
C ILE A 34 12.16 5.48 -2.00
N SER A 35 13.20 5.89 -1.27
CA SER A 35 13.77 5.11 -0.15
C SER A 35 12.71 4.80 0.90
N LEU A 36 11.91 5.81 1.27
CA LEU A 36 10.82 5.67 2.23
C LEU A 36 9.78 4.63 1.79
N LEU A 37 9.31 4.71 0.52
CA LEU A 37 8.36 3.74 -0.03
C LEU A 37 8.96 2.33 -0.12
N ALA A 38 10.22 2.20 -0.55
CA ALA A 38 10.91 0.92 -0.67
C ALA A 38 11.04 0.22 0.69
N ASN A 39 11.51 0.96 1.69
CA ASN A 39 11.67 0.46 3.05
C ASN A 39 10.33 0.16 3.74
N THR A 40 9.30 0.96 3.47
CA THR A 40 7.95 0.69 3.97
C THR A 40 7.39 -0.61 3.39
N SER A 41 7.55 -0.84 2.08
CA SER A 41 7.13 -2.09 1.44
C SER A 41 7.85 -3.30 2.05
N ALA A 42 9.16 -3.18 2.28
CA ALA A 42 9.97 -4.25 2.89
C ALA A 42 9.57 -4.53 4.35
N ALA A 43 9.38 -3.48 5.15
CA ALA A 43 8.98 -3.60 6.55
C ALA A 43 7.60 -4.26 6.71
N LEU A 44 6.62 -3.86 5.89
CA LEU A 44 5.28 -4.45 5.87
C LEU A 44 5.32 -5.92 5.43
N MET A 45 6.09 -6.23 4.37
CA MET A 45 6.26 -7.61 3.90
C MET A 45 6.90 -8.48 4.99
N GLU A 46 7.93 -8.01 5.68
CA GLU A 46 8.59 -8.74 6.77
C GLU A 46 7.64 -8.97 7.95
N ALA A 47 6.86 -7.93 8.31
CA ALA A 47 5.97 -8.00 9.47
C ALA A 47 4.79 -8.95 9.27
N PHE A 48 4.14 -8.90 8.11
CA PHE A 48 2.85 -9.56 7.89
C PHE A 48 2.89 -10.69 6.86
N GLN A 49 3.98 -10.82 6.11
CA GLN A 49 4.23 -11.90 5.15
C GLN A 49 3.11 -12.10 4.10
N TRP A 50 2.52 -10.98 3.67
CA TRP A 50 1.54 -11.00 2.58
C TRP A 50 2.18 -11.40 1.25
N PHE A 51 1.37 -11.72 0.25
CA PHE A 51 1.83 -12.16 -1.06
C PHE A 51 2.53 -11.03 -1.85
N TRP A 52 1.98 -9.81 -1.77
CA TRP A 52 2.52 -8.62 -2.44
C TRP A 52 2.26 -7.36 -1.62
N VAL A 53 3.22 -6.46 -1.56
CA VAL A 53 3.09 -5.16 -0.89
C VAL A 53 3.86 -4.12 -1.69
N GLY A 54 3.20 -3.06 -2.11
CA GLY A 54 3.89 -2.02 -2.86
C GLY A 54 3.07 -0.75 -3.08
N PHE A 55 3.66 0.15 -3.84
CA PHE A 55 3.08 1.45 -4.12
C PHE A 55 2.87 1.65 -5.60
N TYR A 56 1.77 2.29 -5.95
CA TYR A 56 1.56 2.91 -7.24
C TYR A 56 1.48 4.43 -7.07
N LEU A 57 2.18 5.17 -7.92
CA LEU A 57 2.26 6.62 -7.85
C LEU A 57 1.53 7.27 -9.03
N VAL A 58 0.72 8.28 -8.76
CA VAL A 58 0.09 9.09 -9.80
C VAL A 58 1.17 9.89 -10.53
N LYS A 59 1.29 9.67 -11.83
CA LYS A 59 2.24 10.40 -12.68
C LYS A 59 1.56 10.89 -13.94
N LYS A 60 1.96 12.07 -14.39
CA LYS A 60 1.56 12.59 -15.70
C LYS A 60 2.13 11.72 -16.81
N ASP A 61 1.31 11.44 -17.80
CA ASP A 61 1.71 10.71 -19.00
C ASP A 61 0.88 11.16 -20.23
N ASN A 62 1.14 10.51 -21.37
CA ASN A 62 0.43 10.78 -22.62
C ASN A 62 -0.89 9.99 -22.73
N SER A 63 -1.44 9.49 -21.65
CA SER A 63 -2.75 8.82 -21.64
C SER A 63 -3.87 9.84 -21.93
N LYS A 64 -5.06 9.32 -22.28
CA LYS A 64 -6.24 10.16 -22.55
C LYS A 64 -6.60 11.07 -21.37
N ASP A 65 -6.38 10.58 -20.15
CA ASP A 65 -6.71 11.27 -18.91
C ASP A 65 -5.54 12.13 -18.38
N GLY A 66 -4.38 12.08 -19.05
CA GLY A 66 -3.18 12.85 -18.71
C GLY A 66 -2.41 12.37 -17.49
N GLU A 67 -2.95 11.39 -16.75
CA GLU A 67 -2.35 10.80 -15.56
C GLU A 67 -2.69 9.31 -15.46
N THR A 68 -1.74 8.50 -14.97
CA THR A 68 -1.97 7.10 -14.60
C THR A 68 -1.21 6.77 -13.31
N LEU A 69 -1.61 5.69 -12.66
CA LEU A 69 -0.82 5.06 -11.60
C LEU A 69 0.34 4.29 -12.24
N HIS A 70 1.56 4.61 -11.84
CA HIS A 70 2.79 3.94 -12.23
C HIS A 70 3.31 3.09 -11.08
N ILE A 71 3.77 1.88 -11.38
CA ILE A 71 4.42 1.03 -10.38
C ILE A 71 5.58 1.79 -9.71
N GLY A 72 5.58 1.80 -8.39
CA GLY A 72 6.63 2.31 -7.52
C GLY A 72 7.40 1.16 -6.85
N PRO A 73 8.06 1.43 -5.71
CA PRO A 73 8.71 0.39 -4.93
C PRO A 73 7.72 -0.66 -4.41
N PHE A 74 8.11 -1.94 -4.47
CA PHE A 74 7.29 -3.05 -4.02
C PHE A 74 8.13 -4.26 -3.60
N GLN A 75 7.49 -5.21 -2.91
CA GLN A 75 7.97 -6.54 -2.59
C GLN A 75 6.96 -7.57 -3.11
N GLY A 76 7.45 -8.60 -3.80
CA GLY A 76 6.62 -9.65 -4.40
C GLY A 76 6.95 -9.91 -5.86
N THR A 77 6.00 -10.52 -6.57
CA THR A 77 6.14 -10.82 -8.01
C THR A 77 5.97 -9.58 -8.87
N ALA A 78 6.44 -9.63 -10.13
CA ALA A 78 6.20 -8.56 -11.10
C ALA A 78 4.70 -8.29 -11.26
N ALA A 79 4.34 -7.01 -11.35
CA ALA A 79 2.96 -6.53 -11.42
C ALA A 79 2.74 -5.58 -12.61
N CYS A 80 1.53 -5.03 -12.76
CA CYS A 80 1.18 -4.13 -13.84
C CYS A 80 2.01 -2.83 -13.80
N ASN A 81 2.58 -2.41 -14.92
CA ASN A 81 3.36 -1.18 -14.98
C ASN A 81 2.52 0.10 -14.83
N ARG A 82 1.26 0.05 -15.30
CA ARG A 82 0.35 1.19 -15.39
C ARG A 82 -1.08 0.77 -15.07
N ILE A 83 -1.78 1.58 -14.28
CA ILE A 83 -3.21 1.40 -13.96
C ILE A 83 -3.94 2.73 -14.18
N ARG A 84 -5.02 2.70 -14.96
CA ARG A 84 -5.84 3.89 -15.23
C ARG A 84 -6.77 4.19 -14.04
N LYS A 85 -7.12 5.44 -13.88
CA LYS A 85 -8.11 5.88 -12.88
C LYS A 85 -9.43 5.15 -13.08
N GLY A 86 -10.01 4.62 -12.00
CA GLY A 86 -11.25 3.84 -12.02
C GLY A 86 -11.11 2.42 -12.60
N ARG A 87 -9.88 1.89 -12.78
CA ARG A 87 -9.68 0.53 -13.29
C ARG A 87 -9.03 -0.36 -12.23
N GLY A 88 -9.61 -1.55 -12.03
CA GLY A 88 -9.18 -2.46 -10.97
C GLY A 88 -9.34 -1.84 -9.57
N VAL A 89 -8.82 -2.50 -8.55
CA VAL A 89 -8.95 -2.04 -7.17
C VAL A 89 -8.13 -0.77 -6.93
N CYS A 90 -6.87 -0.73 -7.35
CA CYS A 90 -6.01 0.46 -7.24
C CYS A 90 -6.58 1.70 -7.94
N GLY A 91 -7.07 1.53 -9.19
CA GLY A 91 -7.68 2.64 -9.93
C GLY A 91 -8.98 3.13 -9.30
N THR A 92 -9.76 2.23 -8.69
CA THR A 92 -10.99 2.55 -7.98
C THR A 92 -10.67 3.32 -6.68
N ALA A 93 -9.72 2.86 -5.88
CA ALA A 93 -9.26 3.57 -4.67
C ALA A 93 -8.81 5.00 -5.00
N TRP A 94 -8.08 5.18 -6.11
CA TRP A 94 -7.71 6.51 -6.60
C TRP A 94 -8.92 7.34 -7.03
N ALA A 95 -9.86 6.76 -7.79
CA ALA A 95 -11.01 7.50 -8.31
C ALA A 95 -11.97 7.96 -7.21
N GLU A 96 -12.22 7.09 -6.24
CA GLU A 96 -13.14 7.34 -5.13
C GLU A 96 -12.47 8.05 -3.96
N SER A 97 -11.12 8.08 -3.93
CA SER A 97 -10.33 8.63 -2.82
C SER A 97 -10.65 7.94 -1.48
N GLU A 98 -10.90 6.64 -1.54
CA GLU A 98 -11.27 5.81 -0.38
C GLU A 98 -10.52 4.47 -0.40
N THR A 99 -10.23 3.95 0.80
CA THR A 99 -9.64 2.63 0.95
C THR A 99 -10.61 1.55 0.48
N GLN A 100 -10.12 0.68 -0.41
CA GLN A 100 -10.85 -0.48 -0.90
C GLN A 100 -10.41 -1.72 -0.13
N VAL A 101 -11.35 -2.42 0.52
CA VAL A 101 -11.12 -3.73 1.16
C VAL A 101 -11.87 -4.77 0.34
N VAL A 102 -11.13 -5.66 -0.33
CA VAL A 102 -11.68 -6.62 -1.29
C VAL A 102 -11.48 -8.04 -0.77
N PRO A 103 -12.54 -8.68 -0.27
CA PRO A 103 -12.44 -10.03 0.31
C PRO A 103 -12.20 -11.13 -0.73
N ASP A 104 -12.63 -10.90 -1.99
CA ASP A 104 -12.44 -11.79 -3.13
C ASP A 104 -12.27 -10.95 -4.40
N VAL A 105 -11.06 -10.94 -4.96
CA VAL A 105 -10.73 -10.13 -6.15
C VAL A 105 -11.49 -10.59 -7.40
N ASP A 106 -11.85 -11.87 -7.48
CA ASP A 106 -12.60 -12.41 -8.62
C ASP A 106 -14.03 -11.85 -8.67
N LEU A 107 -14.56 -11.38 -7.55
CA LEU A 107 -15.88 -10.75 -7.45
C LEU A 107 -15.84 -9.23 -7.61
N PHE A 108 -14.64 -8.61 -7.64
CA PHE A 108 -14.52 -7.15 -7.77
C PHE A 108 -14.76 -6.70 -9.22
N PRO A 109 -15.73 -5.77 -9.47
CA PRO A 109 -16.05 -5.31 -10.81
C PRO A 109 -14.84 -4.68 -11.53
N GLY A 110 -14.45 -5.22 -12.68
CA GLY A 110 -13.33 -4.69 -13.46
C GLY A 110 -11.96 -4.99 -12.88
N HIS A 111 -11.85 -5.96 -11.96
CA HIS A 111 -10.57 -6.44 -11.45
C HIS A 111 -9.56 -6.69 -12.58
N ILE A 112 -8.31 -6.26 -12.36
CA ILE A 112 -7.19 -6.50 -13.24
C ILE A 112 -6.28 -7.50 -12.55
N ALA A 113 -6.18 -8.71 -13.05
CA ALA A 113 -5.31 -9.75 -12.52
C ALA A 113 -3.83 -9.39 -12.80
N CYS A 114 -3.26 -8.45 -12.01
CA CYS A 114 -1.84 -8.09 -12.09
C CYS A 114 -0.95 -9.20 -11.52
N ALA A 115 -1.47 -9.98 -10.57
CA ALA A 115 -0.82 -11.16 -10.01
C ALA A 115 -1.83 -12.32 -9.95
N SER A 116 -1.55 -13.42 -10.63
CA SER A 116 -2.47 -14.55 -10.76
C SER A 116 -2.77 -15.30 -9.46
N ALA A 117 -1.98 -15.08 -8.41
CA ALA A 117 -2.15 -15.71 -7.10
C ALA A 117 -2.87 -14.81 -6.08
N SER A 118 -3.18 -13.56 -6.42
CA SER A 118 -3.95 -12.68 -5.54
C SER A 118 -5.39 -13.20 -5.40
N ARG A 119 -5.87 -13.31 -4.16
CA ARG A 119 -7.23 -13.76 -3.81
C ARG A 119 -8.02 -12.69 -3.05
N SER A 120 -7.36 -11.91 -2.20
CA SER A 120 -7.93 -10.74 -1.56
C SER A 120 -6.95 -9.58 -1.60
N GLU A 121 -7.44 -8.36 -1.53
CA GLU A 121 -6.65 -7.14 -1.74
C GLU A 121 -7.14 -6.01 -0.84
N ILE A 122 -6.21 -5.17 -0.37
CA ILE A 122 -6.52 -3.90 0.27
C ILE A 122 -5.71 -2.79 -0.38
N VAL A 123 -6.36 -1.70 -0.76
CA VAL A 123 -5.70 -0.55 -1.38
C VAL A 123 -6.02 0.71 -0.60
N VAL A 124 -4.98 1.40 -0.14
CA VAL A 124 -5.07 2.62 0.67
C VAL A 124 -4.56 3.82 -0.11
N PRO A 125 -5.38 4.85 -0.39
CA PRO A 125 -4.93 6.05 -1.08
C PRO A 125 -3.99 6.89 -0.20
N MET A 126 -2.97 7.45 -0.85
CA MET A 126 -2.01 8.39 -0.26
C MET A 126 -2.39 9.82 -0.67
N PHE A 127 -2.53 10.71 0.30
CA PHE A 127 -2.95 12.09 0.06
C PHE A 127 -1.82 13.09 0.29
N ASN A 128 -1.73 14.08 -0.60
CA ASN A 128 -0.98 15.30 -0.38
C ASN A 128 -1.86 16.49 -0.78
N ASP A 129 -2.03 17.45 0.13
CA ASP A 129 -2.91 18.62 -0.06
C ASP A 129 -4.32 18.29 -0.58
N GLY A 130 -4.91 17.22 -0.04
CA GLY A 130 -6.25 16.76 -0.39
C GLY A 130 -6.36 16.05 -1.75
N LYS A 131 -5.25 15.81 -2.44
CA LYS A 131 -5.20 15.04 -3.69
C LYS A 131 -4.55 13.68 -3.47
N VAL A 132 -5.07 12.67 -4.14
CA VAL A 132 -4.42 11.36 -4.17
C VAL A 132 -3.17 11.44 -5.05
N ILE A 133 -2.00 11.15 -4.45
CA ILE A 133 -0.69 11.14 -5.12
C ILE A 133 -0.21 9.72 -5.46
N GLY A 134 -0.88 8.72 -4.94
CA GLY A 134 -0.60 7.31 -5.15
C GLY A 134 -1.47 6.44 -4.25
N VAL A 135 -1.20 5.15 -4.27
CA VAL A 135 -1.86 4.17 -3.41
C VAL A 135 -0.82 3.19 -2.84
N LEU A 136 -1.06 2.72 -1.60
CA LEU A 136 -0.46 1.50 -1.06
C LEU A 136 -1.38 0.36 -1.44
N ASP A 137 -0.82 -0.65 -2.09
CA ASP A 137 -1.51 -1.84 -2.57
C ASP A 137 -0.95 -3.08 -1.88
N ILE A 138 -1.81 -3.93 -1.35
CA ILE A 138 -1.43 -5.15 -0.63
C ILE A 138 -2.33 -6.30 -1.07
N ASP A 139 -1.70 -7.36 -1.58
CA ASP A 139 -2.37 -8.58 -2.00
C ASP A 139 -2.09 -9.75 -1.07
N SER A 140 -3.10 -10.59 -0.88
CA SER A 140 -2.99 -11.89 -0.21
C SER A 140 -3.37 -13.03 -1.14
N ALA A 141 -2.68 -14.17 -1.00
CA ALA A 141 -3.04 -15.42 -1.67
C ALA A 141 -4.24 -16.13 -1.02
N GLU A 142 -4.76 -15.60 0.06
CA GLU A 142 -5.91 -16.13 0.79
C GLU A 142 -7.13 -15.21 0.64
N LEU A 143 -8.33 -15.79 0.67
CA LEU A 143 -9.57 -15.02 0.70
C LEU A 143 -9.76 -14.35 2.07
N ASN A 144 -10.47 -13.22 2.11
CA ASN A 144 -10.88 -12.55 3.34
C ASN A 144 -9.73 -12.23 4.31
N THR A 145 -8.53 -11.95 3.79
CA THR A 145 -7.36 -11.63 4.63
C THR A 145 -7.53 -10.31 5.36
N PHE A 146 -8.11 -9.32 4.70
CA PHE A 146 -8.18 -7.94 5.17
C PHE A 146 -9.57 -7.59 5.74
N ASP A 147 -9.57 -6.80 6.83
CA ASP A 147 -10.74 -6.34 7.55
C ASP A 147 -10.61 -4.87 8.01
N ASP A 148 -11.53 -4.39 8.84
CA ASP A 148 -11.54 -3.00 9.34
C ASP A 148 -10.31 -2.67 10.21
N ILE A 149 -9.69 -3.67 10.85
CA ILE A 149 -8.44 -3.48 11.61
C ILE A 149 -7.31 -3.15 10.63
N ASP A 150 -7.16 -3.93 9.55
CA ASP A 150 -6.16 -3.67 8.53
C ASP A 150 -6.36 -2.28 7.92
N LYS A 151 -7.60 -1.96 7.53
CA LYS A 151 -7.94 -0.63 6.99
C LYS A 151 -7.48 0.48 7.94
N THR A 152 -7.88 0.43 9.19
CA THR A 152 -7.57 1.46 10.19
C THR A 152 -6.06 1.64 10.39
N TYR A 153 -5.34 0.55 10.53
CA TYR A 153 -3.90 0.61 10.79
C TYR A 153 -3.08 0.95 9.55
N LEU A 154 -3.45 0.48 8.37
CA LEU A 154 -2.75 0.80 7.12
C LEU A 154 -2.97 2.27 6.72
N GLU A 155 -4.16 2.81 6.89
CA GLU A 155 -4.42 4.25 6.72
C GLU A 155 -3.54 5.08 7.67
N ARG A 156 -3.38 4.63 8.92
CA ARG A 156 -2.52 5.28 9.90
C ARG A 156 -1.03 5.16 9.54
N ILE A 157 -0.57 4.03 9.03
CA ILE A 157 0.81 3.84 8.56
C ILE A 157 1.11 4.78 7.41
N VAL A 158 0.22 4.86 6.42
CA VAL A 158 0.33 5.79 5.28
C VAL A 158 0.39 7.25 5.75
N SER A 159 -0.48 7.64 6.68
CA SER A 159 -0.47 9.00 7.24
C SER A 159 0.85 9.32 7.93
N ILE A 160 1.35 8.43 8.80
CA ILE A 160 2.63 8.61 9.51
C ILE A 160 3.80 8.71 8.54
N MET A 161 3.80 7.89 7.49
CA MET A 161 4.82 7.90 6.44
C MET A 161 4.88 9.26 5.73
N LEU A 162 3.73 9.76 5.28
CA LEU A 162 3.64 11.04 4.58
C LEU A 162 3.95 12.23 5.49
N ASP A 163 3.50 12.20 6.75
CA ASP A 163 3.80 13.22 7.75
C ASP A 163 5.30 13.27 8.08
N SER A 164 5.98 12.13 8.12
CA SER A 164 7.42 12.07 8.33
C SER A 164 8.17 12.70 7.17
N TYR A 165 7.81 12.34 5.93
CA TYR A 165 8.40 12.90 4.72
C TYR A 165 8.21 14.42 4.63
N SER A 166 6.99 14.92 4.85
CA SER A 166 6.68 16.35 4.75
C SER A 166 7.40 17.24 5.77
N LYS A 167 7.94 16.66 6.85
CA LYS A 167 8.75 17.41 7.84
C LYS A 167 10.21 17.53 7.43
N CYS A 168 10.66 16.73 6.47
CA CYS A 168 12.05 16.69 6.02
C CYS A 168 12.27 17.53 4.75
N VAL A 169 11.21 17.87 4.03
CA VAL A 169 11.21 18.68 2.80
C VAL A 169 10.42 19.96 2.99
#